data_99387f5b39a906fc73b2f87220168f8b
#
_entry.id   99387f5b39a906fc73b2f87220168f8b
#
_cell.length_a   1.000
_cell.length_b   1.000
_cell.length_c   1.000
_cell.angle_alpha   90.00
_cell.angle_beta   90.00
_cell.angle_gamma   90.00
#
_symmetry.space_group_name_H-M   'P 1'
#
loop_
_entity.id
_entity.type
_entity.pdbx_description
1 polymer ?
#
loop_
_entity_poly.entity_id
_entity_poly.type
_entity_poly.pdbx_seq_one_letter_code
_entity_poly.pdbx_strand_id
1 'polypeptide(L)'
;VVRRVAVCGGSGDFLLDELAHSDVDVYVTSDLRHHRAGEFLEHDGPALIDVAHWAAEWTWLPVVEARIVDALGDRVSTRVSTHCTDPWQFRPVEPQESR
;
A
#
# COMPACT_ATOMS: atom_id res chain seq x y z
N VAL A 1 -18.23 -1.90 9.78
CA VAL A 1 -18.07 -0.49 9.33
C VAL A 1 -16.66 -0.04 9.65
N VAL A 2 -15.87 0.30 8.64
CA VAL A 2 -14.50 0.82 8.79
C VAL A 2 -14.56 2.28 9.23
N ARG A 3 -13.86 2.62 10.31
CA ARG A 3 -13.75 3.98 10.86
C ARG A 3 -12.32 4.47 10.96
N ARG A 4 -11.38 3.56 11.25
CA ARG A 4 -9.96 3.87 11.42
C ARG A 4 -9.12 3.00 10.49
N VAL A 5 -8.27 3.64 9.73
CA VAL A 5 -7.35 2.98 8.79
C VAL A 5 -5.93 3.37 9.15
N ALA A 6 -5.08 2.38 9.38
CA ALA A 6 -3.64 2.59 9.44
C ALA A 6 -3.04 2.36 8.06
N VAL A 7 -2.04 3.15 7.70
CA VAL A 7 -1.35 3.04 6.41
C VAL A 7 0.15 3.09 6.65
N CYS A 8 0.88 2.15 6.05
CA CYS A 8 2.33 2.19 5.97
C CYS A 8 2.75 1.94 4.52
N GLY A 9 3.36 2.95 3.89
CA GLY A 9 3.93 2.77 2.54
C GLY A 9 5.12 1.83 2.57
N GLY A 10 5.26 1.01 1.52
CA GLY A 10 6.29 -0.02 1.47
C GLY A 10 6.01 -1.22 2.38
N SER A 11 7.04 -1.98 2.72
CA SER A 11 6.93 -3.19 3.55
C SER A 11 6.66 -2.87 5.01
N GLY A 12 5.45 -3.14 5.49
CA GLY A 12 4.96 -2.76 6.81
C GLY A 12 4.70 -3.91 7.77
N ASP A 13 5.21 -5.10 7.54
CA ASP A 13 4.94 -6.25 8.41
C ASP A 13 5.54 -6.11 9.82
N PHE A 14 6.51 -5.22 10.02
CA PHE A 14 7.11 -4.92 11.31
C PHE A 14 6.15 -4.22 12.30
N LEU A 15 5.06 -3.63 11.81
CA LEU A 15 4.05 -2.96 12.63
C LEU A 15 2.92 -3.90 13.10
N LEU A 16 2.87 -5.13 12.62
CA LEU A 16 1.77 -6.05 12.92
C LEU A 16 1.59 -6.28 14.43
N ASP A 17 2.68 -6.45 15.18
CA ASP A 17 2.58 -6.71 16.63
C ASP A 17 1.98 -5.52 17.39
N GLU A 18 2.29 -4.28 16.98
CA GLU A 18 1.73 -3.07 17.55
C GLU A 18 0.24 -2.91 17.20
N LEU A 19 -0.11 -3.22 15.93
CA LEU A 19 -1.46 -3.08 15.43
C LEU A 19 -2.41 -4.16 15.95
N ALA A 20 -1.91 -5.34 16.31
CA ALA A 20 -2.74 -6.45 16.83
C ALA A 20 -3.61 -6.05 18.03
N HIS A 21 -3.16 -5.07 18.80
CA HIS A 21 -3.84 -4.59 20.02
C HIS A 21 -4.37 -3.14 19.89
N SER A 22 -4.43 -2.62 18.66
CA SER A 22 -4.91 -1.28 18.37
C SER A 22 -6.43 -1.26 18.13
N ASP A 23 -7.00 -0.05 18.09
CA ASP A 23 -8.40 0.18 17.73
C ASP A 23 -8.57 0.52 16.22
N VAL A 24 -7.63 0.13 15.39
CA VAL A 24 -7.65 0.25 13.94
C VAL A 24 -8.54 -0.84 13.35
N ASP A 25 -9.35 -0.51 12.36
CA ASP A 25 -10.23 -1.47 11.68
C ASP A 25 -9.55 -2.15 10.49
N VAL A 26 -8.68 -1.41 9.79
CA VAL A 26 -7.99 -1.90 8.57
C VAL A 26 -6.56 -1.38 8.56
N TYR A 27 -5.63 -2.25 8.22
CA TYR A 27 -4.24 -1.89 7.95
C TYR A 27 -3.90 -2.11 6.48
N VAL A 28 -3.41 -1.05 5.84
CA VAL A 28 -3.01 -1.05 4.43
C VAL A 28 -1.50 -0.91 4.33
N THR A 29 -0.84 -1.87 3.71
CA THR A 29 0.62 -1.88 3.54
C THR A 29 1.02 -2.77 2.35
N SER A 30 2.30 -3.08 2.20
CA SER A 30 2.83 -3.97 1.17
C SER A 30 3.76 -5.02 1.75
N ASP A 31 4.05 -6.07 0.96
CA ASP A 31 5.03 -7.11 1.26
C ASP A 31 4.81 -7.82 2.61
N LEU A 32 3.57 -8.11 2.93
CA LEU A 32 3.26 -8.91 4.11
C LEU A 32 3.74 -10.36 3.90
N ARG A 33 4.58 -10.85 4.82
CA ARG A 33 5.02 -12.25 4.80
C ARG A 33 3.88 -13.17 5.21
N HIS A 34 3.71 -14.28 4.49
CA HIS A 34 2.61 -15.22 4.65
C HIS A 34 2.38 -15.63 6.12
N HIS A 35 3.42 -16.12 6.80
CA HIS A 35 3.27 -16.60 8.19
C HIS A 35 2.93 -15.47 9.16
N ARG A 36 3.57 -14.30 9.00
CA ARG A 36 3.29 -13.13 9.84
C ARG A 36 1.86 -12.63 9.68
N ALA A 37 1.36 -12.58 8.45
CA ALA A 37 -0.03 -12.23 8.18
C ALA A 37 -1.00 -13.28 8.73
N GLY A 38 -0.69 -14.57 8.58
CA GLY A 38 -1.48 -15.66 9.12
C GLY A 38 -1.60 -15.61 10.64
N GLU A 39 -0.46 -15.50 11.34
CA GLU A 39 -0.42 -15.37 12.80
C GLU A 39 -1.20 -14.14 13.30
N PHE A 40 -1.05 -13.02 12.60
CA PHE A 40 -1.77 -11.79 12.94
C PHE A 40 -3.30 -11.97 12.83
N LEU A 41 -3.78 -12.66 11.80
CA LEU A 41 -5.21 -12.91 11.57
C LEU A 41 -5.83 -13.91 12.57
N GLU A 42 -5.02 -14.62 13.37
CA GLU A 42 -5.52 -15.44 14.49
C GLU A 42 -5.99 -14.58 15.68
N HIS A 43 -5.63 -13.30 15.70
CA HIS A 43 -6.08 -12.31 16.69
C HIS A 43 -7.28 -11.52 16.15
N ASP A 44 -8.10 -10.97 17.04
CA ASP A 44 -9.21 -10.07 16.71
C ASP A 44 -8.69 -8.65 16.35
N GLY A 45 -7.65 -8.58 15.54
CA GLY A 45 -7.02 -7.34 15.09
C GLY A 45 -7.63 -6.77 13.80
N PRO A 46 -7.03 -5.69 13.26
CA PRO A 46 -7.46 -5.07 12.00
C PRO A 46 -7.45 -6.04 10.82
N ALA A 47 -8.36 -5.84 9.87
CA ALA A 47 -8.24 -6.49 8.56
C ALA A 47 -6.97 -6.01 7.84
N LEU A 48 -6.33 -6.90 7.09
CA LEU A 48 -5.12 -6.60 6.32
C LEU A 48 -5.45 -6.38 4.84
N ILE A 49 -4.87 -5.33 4.27
CA ILE A 49 -4.85 -5.11 2.82
C ILE A 49 -3.39 -5.03 2.40
N ASP A 50 -2.94 -6.06 1.68
CA ASP A 50 -1.60 -6.12 1.09
C ASP A 50 -1.65 -5.60 -0.34
N VAL A 51 -1.01 -4.46 -0.59
CA VAL A 51 -1.01 -3.77 -1.89
C VAL A 51 0.31 -4.07 -2.59
N ALA A 52 0.28 -4.24 -3.91
CA ALA A 52 1.50 -4.35 -4.69
C ALA A 52 2.43 -3.16 -4.41
N HIS A 53 3.67 -3.44 -4.00
CA HIS A 53 4.62 -2.45 -3.46
C HIS A 53 4.82 -1.26 -4.41
N TRP A 54 5.09 -1.56 -5.70
CA TRP A 54 5.24 -0.53 -6.72
C TRP A 54 3.99 0.38 -6.81
N ALA A 55 2.80 -0.21 -6.84
CA ALA A 55 1.54 0.55 -6.96
C ALA A 55 1.30 1.44 -5.74
N ALA A 56 1.60 0.95 -4.53
CA ALA A 56 1.48 1.72 -3.30
C ALA A 56 2.44 2.92 -3.28
N GLU A 57 3.69 2.71 -3.64
CA GLU A 57 4.71 3.76 -3.60
C GLU A 57 4.62 4.74 -4.77
N TRP A 58 4.20 4.30 -5.95
CA TRP A 58 4.08 5.20 -7.10
C TRP A 58 3.13 6.38 -6.83
N THR A 59 2.12 6.20 -5.99
CA THR A 59 1.07 7.20 -5.72
C THR A 59 1.61 8.51 -5.14
N TRP A 60 2.75 8.50 -4.44
CA TRP A 60 3.32 9.71 -3.87
C TRP A 60 4.16 10.54 -4.86
N LEU A 61 4.62 9.95 -5.98
CA LEU A 61 5.50 10.62 -6.94
C LEU A 61 4.92 11.91 -7.52
N PRO A 62 3.65 11.97 -7.98
CA PRO A 62 3.06 13.22 -8.44
C PRO A 62 2.97 14.29 -7.34
N VAL A 63 2.76 13.88 -6.11
CA VAL A 63 2.69 14.80 -4.95
C VAL A 63 4.07 15.42 -4.67
N VAL A 64 5.12 14.59 -4.73
CA VAL A 64 6.51 15.08 -4.54
C VAL A 64 6.93 15.95 -5.71
N GLU A 65 6.60 15.58 -6.94
CA GLU A 65 6.85 16.42 -8.11
C GLU A 65 6.26 17.82 -7.92
N ALA A 66 4.98 17.90 -7.55
CA ALA A 66 4.32 19.19 -7.32
C ALA A 66 5.04 20.01 -6.24
N ARG A 67 5.48 19.40 -5.14
CA ARG A 67 6.24 20.07 -4.07
C ARG A 67 7.61 20.56 -4.54
N ILE A 68 8.30 19.78 -5.38
CA ILE A 68 9.60 20.17 -5.94
C ILE A 68 9.43 21.38 -6.87
N VAL A 69 8.42 21.35 -7.74
CA VAL A 69 8.12 22.44 -8.66
C VAL A 69 7.75 23.71 -7.89
N ASP A 70 6.93 23.59 -6.86
CA ASP A 70 6.54 24.72 -6.00
C ASP A 70 7.74 25.34 -5.28
N ALA A 71 8.64 24.52 -4.75
CA ALA A 71 9.80 24.99 -3.99
C ALA A 71 10.93 25.55 -4.88
N LEU A 72 11.14 25.00 -6.07
CA LEU A 72 12.32 25.27 -6.88
C LEU A 72 11.99 25.99 -8.20
N GLY A 73 10.75 25.95 -8.66
CA GLY A 73 10.31 26.61 -9.90
C GLY A 73 11.15 26.19 -11.10
N ASP A 74 11.53 27.15 -11.91
CA ASP A 74 12.28 26.94 -13.15
C ASP A 74 13.75 26.50 -12.98
N ARG A 75 14.20 26.34 -11.72
CA ARG A 75 15.57 25.87 -11.42
C ARG A 75 15.76 24.38 -11.67
N VAL A 76 14.68 23.62 -11.76
CA VAL A 76 14.70 22.18 -12.02
C VAL A 76 13.62 21.80 -13.03
N SER A 77 13.91 20.76 -13.81
CA SER A 77 12.92 20.10 -14.65
C SER A 77 12.59 18.76 -14.02
N THR A 78 11.31 18.48 -13.82
CA THR A 78 10.81 17.25 -13.19
C THR A 78 10.06 16.39 -14.21
N ARG A 79 10.06 15.09 -13.95
CA ARG A 79 9.28 14.13 -14.72
C ARG A 79 8.96 12.93 -13.86
N VAL A 80 7.69 12.62 -13.67
CA VAL A 80 7.24 11.37 -13.03
C VAL A 80 7.35 10.24 -14.06
N SER A 81 8.09 9.17 -13.70
CA SER A 81 8.14 7.96 -14.50
C SER A 81 6.83 7.18 -14.36
N THR A 82 6.26 6.76 -15.49
CA THR A 82 5.09 5.88 -15.55
C THR A 82 5.46 4.42 -15.87
N HIS A 83 6.77 4.12 -15.92
CA HIS A 83 7.24 2.77 -16.20
C HIS A 83 6.96 1.87 -15.00
N CYS A 84 6.12 0.86 -15.19
CA CYS A 84 5.81 -0.13 -14.16
C CYS A 84 6.93 -1.16 -14.07
N THR A 85 7.58 -1.24 -12.92
CA THR A 85 8.61 -2.23 -12.59
C THR A 85 8.11 -3.29 -11.62
N ASP A 86 6.80 -3.33 -11.38
CA ASP A 86 6.18 -4.33 -10.51
C ASP A 86 6.42 -5.73 -11.07
N PRO A 87 6.91 -6.69 -10.27
CA PRO A 87 7.04 -8.09 -10.69
C PRO A 87 5.67 -8.78 -10.88
N TRP A 88 4.62 -8.24 -10.29
CA TRP A 88 3.26 -8.79 -10.40
C TRP A 88 2.57 -8.24 -11.65
N GLN A 89 2.64 -9.00 -12.76
CA GLN A 89 2.25 -8.54 -14.10
C GLN A 89 0.81 -8.91 -14.48
N PHE A 90 0.11 -9.73 -13.70
CA PHE A 90 -1.27 -10.14 -14.02
C PHE A 90 -2.12 -10.26 -12.75
N ARG A 91 -3.42 -10.21 -12.97
CA ARG A 91 -4.43 -10.57 -11.98
C ARG A 91 -5.41 -11.56 -12.61
N PRO A 92 -5.92 -12.54 -11.86
CA PRO A 92 -7.01 -13.38 -12.36
C PRO A 92 -8.20 -12.52 -12.75
N VAL A 93 -8.78 -12.79 -13.91
CA VAL A 93 -10.09 -12.24 -14.27
C VAL A 93 -11.12 -13.20 -13.68
N GLU A 94 -11.98 -12.72 -12.80
CA GLU A 94 -13.08 -13.55 -12.31
C GLU A 94 -13.91 -14.03 -13.49
N PRO A 95 -14.30 -15.32 -13.54
CA PRO A 95 -15.23 -15.79 -14.54
C PRO A 95 -16.51 -14.92 -14.44
N GLN A 96 -16.91 -14.30 -15.54
CA GLN A 96 -18.22 -13.66 -15.57
C GLN A 96 -19.25 -14.74 -15.26
N GLU A 97 -19.92 -14.63 -14.12
CA GLU A 97 -21.10 -15.47 -13.87
C GLU A 97 -22.06 -15.23 -15.02
N SER A 98 -22.21 -16.27 -15.87
CA SER A 98 -23.22 -16.27 -16.91
C SER A 98 -24.58 -16.19 -16.23
N ARG A 99 -25.24 -15.05 -16.35
CA ARG A 99 -26.63 -14.86 -15.95
C ARG A 99 -27.55 -15.73 -16.82
#